data_d4e4ffe2975cc564795fe3c0e33aa516
#
_entry.id   d4e4ffe2975cc564795fe3c0e33aa516
#
_cell.length_a   1.000
_cell.length_b   1.000
_cell.length_c   1.000
_cell.angle_alpha   90.00
_cell.angle_beta   90.00
_cell.angle_gamma   90.00
#
_symmetry.space_group_name_H-M   'P 1'
#
loop_
_entity.id
_entity.type
_entity.pdbx_description
1 polymer ?
#
loop_
_entity_poly.entity_id
_entity_poly.type
_entity_poly.pdbx_seq_one_letter_code
_entity_poly.pdbx_strand_id
1 'polypeptide(L)'
;SMVAPKKDGNNTVDDDGNPLWRMAPSPHGPYWKEGQKLGYQDAGSWTLFKSTPVEQRKAAWLYAQFVVSKTVDVKKSHVGLTVIRDSTIRHESFTERAPKLGGLVEFYRSPDRVNWTPTGINVPDYPKLAQLWWENIGDVNSGAFTPQQAMDRLAEQMDDIMARMQAADEANKTYGGCGPRLNEPKDPSEWLGKPNGPHAKLDNEKPKGETIAYDELVKRLQAQ
;
A
#
# COMPACT_ATOMS: atom_id res chain seq x y z
N SER A 1 -1.33 5.56 -20.52
CA SER A 1 -0.48 4.58 -19.86
C SER A 1 1.00 4.86 -20.13
N MET A 2 1.85 4.80 -19.09
CA MET A 2 3.30 5.04 -19.22
C MET A 2 4.03 3.98 -20.05
N VAL A 3 3.39 2.86 -20.35
CA VAL A 3 3.92 1.78 -21.19
C VAL A 3 3.12 1.60 -22.49
N ALA A 4 2.29 2.58 -22.83
CA ALA A 4 1.58 2.55 -24.11
C ALA A 4 2.58 2.73 -25.27
N PRO A 5 2.30 2.17 -26.45
CA PRO A 5 3.12 2.42 -27.63
C PRO A 5 3.29 3.91 -27.89
N LYS A 6 4.46 4.30 -28.42
CA LYS A 6 4.71 5.67 -28.82
C LYS A 6 3.69 6.10 -29.85
N LYS A 7 3.01 7.19 -29.55
CA LYS A 7 2.11 7.92 -30.44
C LYS A 7 2.52 9.39 -30.38
N ASP A 8 1.99 10.19 -31.27
CA ASP A 8 2.23 11.62 -31.27
C ASP A 8 2.00 12.21 -29.87
N GLY A 9 3.05 12.83 -29.33
CA GLY A 9 3.04 13.41 -27.99
C GLY A 9 3.35 12.46 -26.82
N ASN A 10 3.53 11.16 -27.02
CA ASN A 10 3.97 10.26 -25.95
C ASN A 10 5.49 10.18 -25.88
N ASN A 11 6.07 10.85 -24.91
CA ASN A 11 7.52 10.90 -24.68
C ASN A 11 8.01 9.95 -23.60
N THR A 12 7.19 8.99 -23.15
CA THR A 12 7.54 8.05 -22.07
C THR A 12 8.19 6.77 -22.58
N VAL A 13 8.19 6.54 -23.87
CA VAL A 13 8.82 5.37 -24.52
C VAL A 13 9.61 5.82 -25.75
N ASP A 14 10.64 5.04 -26.11
CA ASP A 14 11.39 5.22 -27.36
C ASP A 14 10.62 4.71 -28.59
N ASP A 15 11.24 4.75 -29.77
CA ASP A 15 10.63 4.29 -31.02
C ASP A 15 10.36 2.79 -31.04
N ASP A 16 11.14 2.02 -30.29
CA ASP A 16 10.98 0.57 -30.13
C ASP A 16 9.98 0.20 -29.02
N GLY A 17 9.39 1.21 -28.35
CA GLY A 17 8.43 1.06 -27.25
C GLY A 17 9.09 0.65 -25.93
N ASN A 18 10.38 0.90 -25.73
CA ASN A 18 11.03 0.71 -24.46
C ASN A 18 10.79 1.93 -23.56
N PRO A 19 10.57 1.75 -22.25
CA PRO A 19 10.39 2.86 -21.33
C PRO A 19 11.63 3.73 -21.22
N LEU A 20 11.45 5.05 -21.33
CA LEU A 20 12.49 6.05 -21.05
C LEU A 20 12.58 6.40 -19.55
N TRP A 21 11.94 5.62 -18.70
CA TRP A 21 11.88 5.76 -17.25
C TRP A 21 12.14 4.43 -16.57
N ARG A 22 12.53 4.47 -15.32
CA ARG A 22 12.65 3.28 -14.48
C ARG A 22 11.96 3.51 -13.14
N MET A 23 11.45 2.43 -12.56
CA MET A 23 11.00 2.43 -11.18
C MET A 23 12.20 2.42 -10.23
N ALA A 24 12.08 3.16 -9.16
CA ALA A 24 13.00 3.17 -8.05
C ALA A 24 12.23 3.01 -6.74
N PRO A 25 12.87 2.52 -5.66
CA PRO A 25 12.30 2.59 -4.33
C PRO A 25 11.95 4.03 -3.95
N SER A 26 10.99 4.20 -3.05
CA SER A 26 10.68 5.53 -2.51
C SER A 26 11.92 6.12 -1.86
N PRO A 27 12.19 7.42 -2.08
CA PRO A 27 13.27 8.10 -1.38
C PRO A 27 13.00 8.09 0.12
N HIS A 28 14.05 8.12 0.91
CA HIS A 28 13.98 8.20 2.35
C HIS A 28 14.75 9.42 2.87
N GLY A 29 14.31 9.93 4.01
CA GLY A 29 14.98 11.04 4.68
C GLY A 29 16.14 10.59 5.59
N PRO A 30 16.79 11.56 6.28
CA PRO A 30 17.97 11.29 7.11
C PRO A 30 17.67 10.41 8.34
N TYR A 31 16.42 10.27 8.72
CA TYR A 31 16.00 9.44 9.86
C TYR A 31 15.79 7.96 9.51
N TRP A 32 15.82 7.61 8.23
CA TRP A 32 15.72 6.22 7.81
C TRP A 32 17.02 5.47 8.12
N LYS A 33 16.90 4.24 8.62
CA LYS A 33 18.01 3.33 8.88
C LYS A 33 17.79 2.01 8.14
N GLU A 34 18.87 1.33 7.83
CA GLU A 34 18.83 0.02 7.18
C GLU A 34 17.90 -0.94 7.93
N GLY A 35 17.08 -1.66 7.18
CA GLY A 35 16.08 -2.59 7.72
C GLY A 35 14.72 -1.95 8.05
N GLN A 36 14.59 -0.63 7.98
CA GLN A 36 13.29 0.02 8.13
C GLN A 36 12.47 -0.03 6.84
N LYS A 37 11.16 0.17 6.98
CA LYS A 37 10.25 0.23 5.84
C LYS A 37 10.44 1.54 5.06
N LEU A 38 10.38 1.44 3.73
CA LEU A 38 10.54 2.58 2.81
C LEU A 38 9.23 3.28 2.43
N GLY A 39 8.09 2.69 2.77
CA GLY A 39 6.80 3.23 2.41
C GLY A 39 5.69 2.30 2.82
N TYR A 40 4.51 2.50 2.28
CA TYR A 40 3.38 1.62 2.50
C TYR A 40 3.10 0.73 1.29
N GLN A 41 2.53 -0.42 1.53
CA GLN A 41 1.99 -1.30 0.51
C GLN A 41 0.47 -1.32 0.65
N ASP A 42 -0.24 -0.99 -0.41
CA ASP A 42 -1.70 -1.09 -0.43
C ASP A 42 -2.11 -2.57 -0.30
N ALA A 43 -2.99 -2.85 0.66
CA ALA A 43 -3.47 -4.18 0.98
C ALA A 43 -5.01 -4.17 1.00
N GLY A 44 -5.61 -3.98 -0.17
CA GLY A 44 -7.05 -4.13 -0.32
C GLY A 44 -7.51 -5.54 0.06
N SER A 45 -8.58 -5.65 0.81
CA SER A 45 -9.15 -6.92 1.23
C SER A 45 -10.65 -7.00 0.97
N TRP A 46 -11.13 -8.20 0.68
CA TRP A 46 -12.53 -8.49 0.53
C TRP A 46 -13.15 -8.82 1.89
N THR A 47 -14.31 -8.25 2.16
CA THR A 47 -15.05 -8.47 3.40
C THR A 47 -16.43 -9.03 3.10
N LEU A 48 -16.86 -10.00 3.89
CA LEU A 48 -18.19 -10.59 3.79
C LEU A 48 -19.04 -10.09 4.97
N PHE A 49 -20.10 -9.35 4.67
CA PHE A 49 -21.01 -8.86 5.71
C PHE A 49 -21.86 -9.98 6.30
N LYS A 50 -21.97 -10.02 7.61
CA LYS A 50 -22.79 -10.99 8.32
C LYS A 50 -24.27 -10.93 7.93
N SER A 51 -24.77 -9.73 7.61
CA SER A 51 -26.16 -9.49 7.19
C SER A 51 -26.48 -9.98 5.78
N THR A 52 -25.48 -10.27 4.95
CA THR A 52 -25.69 -10.77 3.59
C THR A 52 -26.19 -12.24 3.65
N PRO A 53 -27.22 -12.63 2.85
CA PRO A 53 -27.69 -14.01 2.79
C PRO A 53 -26.56 -15.00 2.51
N VAL A 54 -26.64 -16.20 3.12
CA VAL A 54 -25.58 -17.23 3.07
C VAL A 54 -25.20 -17.58 1.64
N GLU A 55 -26.16 -17.76 0.76
CA GLU A 55 -25.89 -18.13 -0.64
C GLU A 55 -25.13 -17.02 -1.39
N GLN A 56 -25.46 -15.78 -1.13
CA GLN A 56 -24.72 -14.64 -1.69
C GLN A 56 -23.30 -14.56 -1.12
N ARG A 57 -23.10 -14.85 0.18
CA ARG A 57 -21.77 -14.92 0.77
C ARG A 57 -20.92 -16.04 0.17
N LYS A 58 -21.53 -17.21 -0.10
CA LYS A 58 -20.84 -18.31 -0.80
C LYS A 58 -20.41 -17.90 -2.21
N ALA A 59 -21.31 -17.27 -2.96
CA ALA A 59 -21.00 -16.76 -4.30
C ALA A 59 -19.88 -15.70 -4.25
N ALA A 60 -19.93 -14.74 -3.32
CA ALA A 60 -18.91 -13.73 -3.14
C ALA A 60 -17.54 -14.35 -2.76
N TRP A 61 -17.55 -15.37 -1.92
CA TRP A 61 -16.34 -16.11 -1.56
C TRP A 61 -15.71 -16.82 -2.75
N LEU A 62 -16.50 -17.51 -3.57
CA LEU A 62 -16.03 -18.15 -4.79
C LEU A 62 -15.47 -17.12 -5.78
N TYR A 63 -16.16 -16.00 -5.94
CA TYR A 63 -15.68 -14.91 -6.78
C TYR A 63 -14.34 -14.33 -6.28
N ALA A 64 -14.20 -14.09 -4.98
CA ALA A 64 -12.95 -13.61 -4.40
C ALA A 64 -11.80 -14.60 -4.66
N GLN A 65 -12.02 -15.89 -4.46
CA GLN A 65 -11.03 -16.93 -4.78
C GLN A 65 -10.66 -16.96 -6.28
N PHE A 66 -11.65 -16.82 -7.15
CA PHE A 66 -11.42 -16.73 -8.60
C PHE A 66 -10.53 -15.54 -8.95
N VAL A 67 -10.88 -14.35 -8.45
CA VAL A 67 -10.15 -13.09 -8.75
C VAL A 67 -8.69 -13.13 -8.29
N VAL A 68 -8.40 -13.84 -7.19
CA VAL A 68 -7.04 -13.98 -6.67
C VAL A 68 -6.35 -15.28 -7.11
N SER A 69 -6.95 -16.07 -8.01
CA SER A 69 -6.36 -17.31 -8.51
C SER A 69 -5.08 -17.05 -9.31
N LYS A 70 -4.20 -18.05 -9.41
CA LYS A 70 -2.93 -17.95 -10.14
C LYS A 70 -3.15 -17.53 -11.60
N THR A 71 -4.12 -18.17 -12.27
CA THR A 71 -4.43 -17.92 -13.68
C THR A 71 -4.92 -16.49 -13.90
N VAL A 72 -5.84 -16.02 -13.05
CA VAL A 72 -6.36 -14.64 -13.16
C VAL A 72 -5.29 -13.62 -12.84
N ASP A 73 -4.44 -13.86 -11.86
CA ASP A 73 -3.36 -12.93 -11.49
C ASP A 73 -2.35 -12.79 -12.65
N VAL A 74 -1.98 -13.88 -13.32
CA VAL A 74 -1.17 -13.82 -14.55
C VAL A 74 -1.87 -12.98 -15.62
N LYS A 75 -3.17 -13.19 -15.87
CA LYS A 75 -3.94 -12.40 -16.84
C LYS A 75 -3.98 -10.91 -16.48
N LYS A 76 -4.15 -10.57 -15.18
CA LYS A 76 -4.08 -9.20 -14.69
C LYS A 76 -2.76 -8.53 -15.03
N SER A 77 -1.64 -9.24 -14.92
CA SER A 77 -0.33 -8.71 -15.27
C SER A 77 -0.23 -8.27 -16.74
N HIS A 78 -0.96 -8.94 -17.64
CA HIS A 78 -0.96 -8.62 -19.07
C HIS A 78 -1.73 -7.33 -19.42
N VAL A 79 -2.67 -6.94 -18.58
CA VAL A 79 -3.44 -5.69 -18.76
C VAL A 79 -2.96 -4.54 -17.86
N GLY A 80 -1.79 -4.70 -17.24
CA GLY A 80 -1.15 -3.64 -16.44
C GLY A 80 -1.71 -3.47 -15.04
N LEU A 81 -2.45 -4.45 -14.52
CA LEU A 81 -2.92 -4.43 -13.14
C LEU A 81 -1.83 -4.96 -12.19
N THR A 82 -1.88 -4.49 -10.96
CA THR A 82 -0.98 -4.93 -9.90
C THR A 82 -1.13 -6.42 -9.64
N VAL A 83 -0.01 -7.14 -9.63
CA VAL A 83 0.04 -8.57 -9.31
C VAL A 83 0.20 -8.77 -7.81
N ILE A 84 -0.42 -9.83 -7.30
CA ILE A 84 -0.43 -10.13 -5.87
C ILE A 84 0.23 -11.46 -5.51
N ARG A 85 0.66 -12.25 -6.53
CA ARG A 85 1.21 -13.58 -6.32
C ARG A 85 2.66 -13.69 -6.72
N ASP A 86 3.46 -14.34 -5.89
CA ASP A 86 4.85 -14.67 -6.20
C ASP A 86 4.96 -15.55 -7.46
N SER A 87 4.01 -16.48 -7.65
CA SER A 87 3.95 -17.29 -8.85
C SER A 87 3.79 -16.47 -10.14
N THR A 88 3.07 -15.36 -10.11
CA THR A 88 2.94 -14.43 -11.24
C THR A 88 4.22 -13.65 -11.47
N ILE A 89 4.83 -13.16 -10.40
CA ILE A 89 6.09 -12.41 -10.45
C ILE A 89 7.20 -13.24 -11.11
N ARG A 90 7.17 -14.57 -10.89
CA ARG A 90 8.15 -15.51 -11.45
C ARG A 90 7.71 -16.17 -12.76
N HIS A 91 6.50 -15.88 -13.23
CA HIS A 91 5.99 -16.47 -14.46
C HIS A 91 6.77 -16.02 -15.68
N GLU A 92 7.00 -16.93 -16.63
CA GLU A 92 7.76 -16.68 -17.86
C GLU A 92 7.23 -15.47 -18.62
N SER A 93 5.93 -15.41 -18.88
CA SER A 93 5.30 -14.32 -19.60
C SER A 93 5.45 -12.94 -18.93
N PHE A 94 5.70 -12.89 -17.62
CA PHE A 94 6.03 -11.64 -16.91
C PHE A 94 7.50 -11.29 -17.10
N THR A 95 8.38 -12.30 -17.12
CA THR A 95 9.81 -12.16 -17.38
C THR A 95 10.08 -11.65 -18.79
N GLU A 96 9.43 -12.21 -19.80
CA GLU A 96 9.56 -11.80 -21.20
C GLU A 96 9.21 -10.33 -21.44
N ARG A 97 8.29 -9.79 -20.66
CA ARG A 97 7.88 -8.39 -20.74
C ARG A 97 8.73 -7.43 -19.89
N ALA A 98 9.66 -7.94 -19.09
CA ALA A 98 10.48 -7.12 -18.21
C ALA A 98 11.13 -5.89 -18.90
N PRO A 99 11.71 -6.01 -20.12
CA PRO A 99 12.29 -4.88 -20.81
C PRO A 99 11.31 -3.72 -21.10
N LYS A 100 10.02 -4.05 -21.23
CA LYS A 100 8.94 -3.08 -21.51
C LYS A 100 8.29 -2.50 -20.26
N LEU A 101 8.73 -2.91 -19.05
CA LEU A 101 8.08 -2.57 -17.78
C LEU A 101 8.93 -1.69 -16.86
N GLY A 102 10.00 -1.06 -17.38
CA GLY A 102 10.76 -0.01 -16.67
C GLY A 102 11.31 -0.42 -15.30
N GLY A 103 11.73 -1.67 -15.11
CA GLY A 103 12.26 -2.18 -13.85
C GLY A 103 11.23 -2.74 -12.89
N LEU A 104 9.95 -2.81 -13.28
CA LEU A 104 8.87 -3.33 -12.41
C LEU A 104 9.10 -4.78 -11.98
N VAL A 105 9.55 -5.63 -12.91
CA VAL A 105 9.75 -7.06 -12.65
C VAL A 105 10.92 -7.25 -11.68
N GLU A 106 11.99 -6.52 -11.91
CA GLU A 106 13.17 -6.50 -11.05
C GLU A 106 12.82 -6.03 -9.64
N PHE A 107 12.04 -4.95 -9.53
CA PHE A 107 11.57 -4.44 -8.24
C PHE A 107 10.73 -5.49 -7.50
N TYR A 108 9.76 -6.12 -8.14
CA TYR A 108 8.95 -7.17 -7.50
C TYR A 108 9.78 -8.39 -7.07
N ARG A 109 10.93 -8.66 -7.70
CA ARG A 109 11.84 -9.76 -7.35
C ARG A 109 12.93 -9.36 -6.38
N SER A 110 13.10 -8.07 -6.14
CA SER A 110 14.12 -7.56 -5.22
C SER A 110 13.75 -7.79 -3.75
N PRO A 111 14.74 -7.84 -2.85
CA PRO A 111 14.49 -7.82 -1.41
C PRO A 111 13.77 -6.55 -0.93
N ASP A 112 13.92 -5.43 -1.64
CA ASP A 112 13.37 -4.13 -1.24
C ASP A 112 11.85 -4.14 -1.12
N ARG A 113 11.16 -5.00 -1.87
CA ARG A 113 9.70 -5.15 -1.75
C ARG A 113 9.23 -5.50 -0.33
N VAL A 114 10.07 -6.12 0.48
CA VAL A 114 9.73 -6.48 1.87
C VAL A 114 9.90 -5.31 2.83
N ASN A 115 10.56 -4.25 2.40
CA ASN A 115 10.72 -3.01 3.16
C ASN A 115 9.47 -2.12 3.12
N TRP A 116 8.37 -2.59 2.53
CA TRP A 116 7.10 -1.89 2.50
C TRP A 116 6.19 -2.38 3.61
N THR A 117 5.61 -1.46 4.36
CA THR A 117 4.57 -1.81 5.32
C THR A 117 3.26 -2.05 4.61
N PRO A 118 2.43 -3.00 5.06
CA PRO A 118 1.02 -3.01 4.67
C PRO A 118 0.40 -1.66 4.98
N THR A 119 -0.48 -1.20 4.12
CA THR A 119 -1.26 0.01 4.39
C THR A 119 -2.05 -0.22 5.65
N GLY A 120 -1.82 0.59 6.65
CA GLY A 120 -2.68 0.69 7.81
C GLY A 120 -3.04 2.15 7.96
N ILE A 121 -4.30 2.49 7.84
CA ILE A 121 -4.79 3.76 8.31
C ILE A 121 -4.91 3.62 9.81
N ASN A 122 -3.82 3.89 10.50
CA ASN A 122 -3.73 3.76 11.94
C ASN A 122 -4.12 5.05 12.68
N VAL A 123 -4.52 6.08 11.91
CA VAL A 123 -4.86 7.38 12.46
C VAL A 123 -6.35 7.64 12.22
N PRO A 124 -7.16 7.88 13.25
CA PRO A 124 -8.53 8.32 13.10
C PRO A 124 -8.60 9.59 12.22
N ASP A 125 -9.74 9.82 11.57
CA ASP A 125 -9.94 10.97 10.68
C ASP A 125 -8.92 11.12 9.54
N TYR A 126 -8.27 10.02 9.14
CA TYR A 126 -7.32 10.02 8.03
C TYR A 126 -7.80 10.76 6.76
N PRO A 127 -9.09 10.73 6.35
CA PRO A 127 -9.55 11.50 5.19
C PRO A 127 -9.25 12.99 5.29
N LYS A 128 -9.30 13.59 6.47
CA LYS A 128 -8.93 15.00 6.68
C LYS A 128 -7.43 15.23 6.47
N LEU A 129 -6.60 14.35 6.99
CA LEU A 129 -5.15 14.41 6.80
C LEU A 129 -4.77 14.21 5.32
N ALA A 130 -5.45 13.29 4.64
CA ALA A 130 -5.23 13.04 3.23
C ALA A 130 -5.61 14.26 2.36
N GLN A 131 -6.67 14.99 2.71
CA GLN A 131 -7.06 16.21 2.01
C GLN A 131 -5.96 17.27 2.10
N LEU A 132 -5.38 17.49 3.27
CA LEU A 132 -4.26 18.43 3.45
C LEU A 132 -3.07 18.07 2.57
N TRP A 133 -2.79 16.81 2.41
CA TRP A 133 -1.75 16.32 1.51
C TRP A 133 -1.98 16.77 0.07
N TRP A 134 -3.18 16.54 -0.44
CA TRP A 134 -3.51 16.89 -1.82
C TRP A 134 -3.47 18.40 -2.06
N GLU A 135 -3.95 19.19 -1.11
CA GLU A 135 -3.92 20.65 -1.17
C GLU A 135 -2.48 21.17 -1.25
N ASN A 136 -1.60 20.74 -0.33
CA ASN A 136 -0.22 21.17 -0.29
C ASN A 136 0.58 20.72 -1.52
N ILE A 137 0.38 19.49 -2.03
CA ILE A 137 0.98 19.04 -3.28
C ILE A 137 0.46 19.85 -4.46
N GLY A 138 -0.83 20.18 -4.49
CA GLY A 138 -1.44 21.03 -5.50
C GLY A 138 -0.77 22.41 -5.58
N ASP A 139 -0.48 23.02 -4.43
CA ASP A 139 0.18 24.32 -4.35
C ASP A 139 1.63 24.29 -4.87
N VAL A 140 2.35 23.19 -4.63
CA VAL A 140 3.68 23.00 -5.25
C VAL A 140 3.57 22.85 -6.76
N ASN A 141 2.62 22.05 -7.25
CA ASN A 141 2.43 21.83 -8.68
C ASN A 141 2.00 23.10 -9.43
N SER A 142 1.25 23.98 -8.78
CA SER A 142 0.86 25.28 -9.34
C SER A 142 1.95 26.34 -9.26
N GLY A 143 3.04 26.07 -8.53
CA GLY A 143 4.11 27.03 -8.27
C GLY A 143 3.77 28.08 -7.19
N ALA A 144 2.69 27.92 -6.45
CA ALA A 144 2.30 28.83 -5.37
C ALA A 144 3.25 28.75 -4.17
N PHE A 145 3.77 27.55 -3.89
CA PHE A 145 4.73 27.28 -2.81
C PHE A 145 5.93 26.48 -3.31
N THR A 146 7.09 26.70 -2.68
CA THR A 146 8.21 25.75 -2.80
C THR A 146 7.87 24.44 -2.09
N PRO A 147 8.50 23.31 -2.45
CA PRO A 147 8.30 22.05 -1.74
C PRO A 147 8.51 22.14 -0.23
N GLN A 148 9.53 22.89 0.22
CA GLN A 148 9.79 23.08 1.64
C GLN A 148 8.65 23.83 2.33
N GLN A 149 8.22 24.96 1.79
CA GLN A 149 7.11 25.74 2.35
C GLN A 149 5.82 24.93 2.44
N ALA A 150 5.52 24.13 1.40
CA ALA A 150 4.34 23.27 1.42
C ALA A 150 4.43 22.17 2.49
N MET A 151 5.60 21.57 2.68
CA MET A 151 5.80 20.52 3.67
C MET A 151 5.78 21.08 5.10
N ASP A 152 6.36 22.26 5.35
CA ASP A 152 6.31 22.92 6.66
C ASP A 152 4.85 23.25 7.02
N ARG A 153 4.10 23.85 6.09
CA ARG A 153 2.67 24.14 6.28
C ARG A 153 1.85 22.85 6.50
N LEU A 154 2.12 21.80 5.73
CA LEU A 154 1.45 20.52 5.90
C LEU A 154 1.68 19.94 7.29
N ALA A 155 2.92 19.99 7.79
CA ALA A 155 3.26 19.52 9.13
C ALA A 155 2.47 20.27 10.21
N GLU A 156 2.43 21.61 10.15
CA GLU A 156 1.66 22.43 11.09
C GLU A 156 0.15 22.09 11.05
N GLN A 157 -0.43 22.00 9.85
CA GLN A 157 -1.84 21.68 9.69
C GLN A 157 -2.19 20.27 10.21
N MET A 158 -1.31 19.29 9.99
CA MET A 158 -1.48 17.94 10.51
C MET A 158 -1.35 17.90 12.03
N ASP A 159 -0.38 18.57 12.58
CA ASP A 159 -0.16 18.67 14.03
C ASP A 159 -1.38 19.30 14.74
N ASP A 160 -2.00 20.32 14.16
CA ASP A 160 -3.22 20.93 14.67
C ASP A 160 -4.40 19.97 14.72
N ILE A 161 -4.57 19.14 13.67
CA ILE A 161 -5.63 18.12 13.65
C ILE A 161 -5.32 17.05 14.68
N MET A 162 -4.10 16.54 14.72
CA MET A 162 -3.69 15.50 15.65
C MET A 162 -3.79 15.94 17.10
N ALA A 163 -3.43 17.19 17.41
CA ALA A 163 -3.60 17.77 18.75
C ALA A 163 -5.05 17.78 19.21
N ARG A 164 -5.96 18.18 18.32
CA ARG A 164 -7.40 18.17 18.63
C ARG A 164 -7.94 16.76 18.85
N MET A 165 -7.48 15.80 18.05
CA MET A 165 -7.88 14.40 18.18
C MET A 165 -7.35 13.79 19.47
N GLN A 166 -6.11 14.10 19.85
CA GLN A 166 -5.52 13.66 21.11
C GLN A 166 -6.28 14.23 22.31
N ALA A 167 -6.55 15.53 22.30
CA ALA A 167 -7.33 16.17 23.36
C ALA A 167 -8.73 15.56 23.51
N ALA A 168 -9.40 15.26 22.40
CA ALA A 168 -10.71 14.60 22.41
C ALA A 168 -10.63 13.18 22.97
N ASP A 169 -9.59 12.43 22.67
CA ASP A 169 -9.40 11.07 23.19
C ASP A 169 -9.06 11.09 24.69
N GLU A 170 -8.22 12.00 25.13
CA GLU A 170 -7.88 12.18 26.54
C GLU A 170 -9.11 12.56 27.37
N ALA A 171 -9.91 13.50 26.88
CA ALA A 171 -11.09 13.99 27.60
C ALA A 171 -12.24 12.97 27.63
N ASN A 172 -12.54 12.31 26.53
CA ASN A 172 -13.77 11.55 26.33
C ASN A 172 -13.55 10.09 25.94
N LYS A 173 -12.32 9.63 25.81
CA LYS A 173 -11.97 8.31 25.25
C LYS A 173 -12.58 8.05 23.88
N THR A 174 -12.71 9.10 23.09
CA THR A 174 -13.39 9.10 21.78
C THR A 174 -12.85 8.02 20.84
N TYR A 175 -11.54 7.76 20.88
CA TYR A 175 -10.87 6.76 20.04
C TYR A 175 -10.41 5.53 20.82
N GLY A 176 -10.93 5.32 22.05
CA GLY A 176 -10.62 4.15 22.86
C GLY A 176 -9.17 4.03 23.32
N GLY A 177 -8.46 5.16 23.42
CA GLY A 177 -7.02 5.21 23.70
C GLY A 177 -6.13 4.93 22.50
N CYS A 178 -6.70 4.86 21.29
CA CYS A 178 -5.99 4.69 20.02
C CYS A 178 -5.76 6.02 19.29
N GLY A 179 -6.03 7.16 19.93
CA GLY A 179 -5.80 8.48 19.37
C GLY A 179 -4.31 8.75 19.10
N PRO A 180 -4.01 9.65 18.18
CA PRO A 180 -2.63 9.99 17.85
C PRO A 180 -1.90 10.63 19.03
N ARG A 181 -0.61 10.40 19.10
CA ARG A 181 0.28 10.96 20.11
C ARG A 181 1.29 11.88 19.45
N LEU A 182 1.30 13.14 19.84
CA LEU A 182 2.20 14.15 19.28
C LEU A 182 3.64 14.04 19.79
N ASN A 183 3.83 13.49 20.97
CA ASN A 183 5.12 13.39 21.66
C ASN A 183 5.78 12.02 21.49
N GLU A 184 5.41 11.28 20.47
CA GLU A 184 6.06 10.01 20.16
C GLU A 184 7.49 10.22 19.69
N PRO A 185 8.42 9.30 20.01
CA PRO A 185 9.79 9.41 19.55
C PRO A 185 9.87 9.52 18.03
N LYS A 186 10.59 10.50 17.54
CA LYS A 186 10.82 10.70 16.09
C LYS A 186 11.99 9.87 15.57
N ASP A 187 12.84 9.35 16.46
CA ASP A 187 13.93 8.46 16.07
C ASP A 187 13.34 7.07 15.70
N PRO A 188 13.47 6.63 14.44
CA PRO A 188 12.98 5.33 14.02
C PRO A 188 13.52 4.15 14.84
N SER A 189 14.70 4.27 15.45
CA SER A 189 15.26 3.21 16.30
C SER A 189 14.41 2.91 17.53
N GLU A 190 13.64 3.89 18.02
CA GLU A 190 12.71 3.72 19.14
C GLU A 190 11.56 2.75 18.82
N TRP A 191 11.29 2.52 17.54
CA TRP A 191 10.19 1.69 17.04
C TRP A 191 10.63 0.30 16.59
N LEU A 192 11.95 0.09 16.41
CA LEU A 192 12.46 -1.22 15.99
C LEU A 192 12.13 -2.29 17.03
N GLY A 193 11.56 -3.39 16.56
CA GLY A 193 11.15 -4.50 17.41
C GLY A 193 9.84 -4.33 18.17
N LYS A 194 9.19 -3.17 18.08
CA LYS A 194 7.84 -2.96 18.64
C LYS A 194 6.76 -3.49 17.69
N PRO A 195 5.56 -3.86 18.20
CA PRO A 195 4.51 -4.46 17.37
C PRO A 195 4.10 -3.64 16.15
N ASN A 196 4.09 -2.30 16.26
CA ASN A 196 3.72 -1.38 15.18
C ASN A 196 4.93 -0.72 14.52
N GLY A 197 6.12 -1.16 14.86
CA GLY A 197 7.36 -0.63 14.30
C GLY A 197 7.65 -1.19 12.90
N PRO A 198 8.63 -0.58 12.20
CA PRO A 198 9.11 -1.11 10.93
C PRO A 198 9.68 -2.52 11.10
N HIS A 199 9.13 -3.48 10.40
CA HIS A 199 9.60 -4.87 10.41
C HIS A 199 9.31 -5.57 9.09
N ALA A 200 10.01 -6.66 8.82
CA ALA A 200 9.65 -7.57 7.74
C ALA A 200 8.31 -8.27 8.08
N LYS A 201 7.61 -8.74 7.05
CA LYS A 201 6.39 -9.54 7.24
C LYS A 201 6.65 -10.74 8.14
N LEU A 202 5.83 -10.90 9.15
CA LEU A 202 5.82 -12.08 10.00
C LEU A 202 5.29 -13.31 9.24
N ASP A 203 5.55 -14.50 9.74
CA ASP A 203 5.14 -15.73 9.06
C ASP A 203 3.61 -15.86 8.96
N ASN A 204 2.88 -15.37 9.96
CA ASN A 204 1.41 -15.33 9.94
C ASN A 204 0.83 -14.31 8.95
N GLU A 205 1.62 -13.34 8.49
CA GLU A 205 1.24 -12.35 7.47
C GLU A 205 1.54 -12.86 6.04
N LYS A 206 2.30 -13.94 5.91
CA LYS A 206 2.63 -14.53 4.61
C LYS A 206 1.43 -15.30 4.05
N PRO A 207 1.08 -15.09 2.78
CA PRO A 207 -0.01 -15.83 2.16
C PRO A 207 0.33 -17.32 2.07
N LYS A 208 -0.58 -18.18 2.50
CA LYS A 208 -0.40 -19.63 2.42
C LYS A 208 -0.73 -20.21 1.05
N GLY A 209 -1.44 -19.44 0.21
CA GLY A 209 -1.80 -19.86 -1.15
C GLY A 209 -2.89 -20.95 -1.21
N GLU A 210 -3.58 -21.19 -0.10
CA GLU A 210 -4.64 -22.18 0.00
C GLU A 210 -5.96 -21.67 -0.60
N THR A 211 -6.69 -22.57 -1.24
CA THR A 211 -8.09 -22.35 -1.58
C THR A 211 -8.95 -23.03 -0.51
N ILE A 212 -9.81 -22.26 0.13
CA ILE A 212 -10.62 -22.72 1.26
C ILE A 212 -12.10 -22.64 0.87
N ALA A 213 -12.84 -23.72 1.09
CA ALA A 213 -14.30 -23.71 0.95
C ALA A 213 -14.94 -22.79 2.02
N TYR A 214 -16.08 -22.19 1.68
CA TYR A 214 -16.75 -21.26 2.60
C TYR A 214 -17.08 -21.90 3.95
N ASP A 215 -17.61 -23.12 3.94
CA ASP A 215 -18.00 -23.80 5.18
C ASP A 215 -16.80 -24.13 6.08
N GLU A 216 -15.65 -24.42 5.47
CA GLU A 216 -14.39 -24.60 6.23
C GLU A 216 -13.87 -23.28 6.81
N LEU A 217 -13.98 -22.18 6.07
CA LEU A 217 -13.67 -20.85 6.60
C LEU A 217 -14.52 -20.53 7.83
N VAL A 218 -15.84 -20.78 7.75
CA VAL A 218 -16.75 -20.52 8.89
C VAL A 218 -16.35 -21.33 10.11
N LYS A 219 -16.01 -22.62 9.96
CA LYS A 219 -15.54 -23.46 11.07
C LYS A 219 -14.26 -22.90 11.71
N ARG A 220 -13.29 -22.47 10.91
CA ARG A 220 -12.03 -21.89 11.42
C ARG A 220 -12.26 -20.58 12.19
N LEU A 221 -13.21 -19.76 11.74
CA LEU A 221 -13.55 -18.50 12.44
C LEU A 221 -14.36 -18.70 13.72
N GLN A 222 -15.12 -19.80 13.83
CA GLN A 222 -15.88 -20.13 15.03
C GLN A 222 -15.03 -20.80 16.12
N ALA A 223 -13.88 -21.36 15.73
CA ALA A 223 -12.96 -22.03 16.65
C ALA A 223 -11.93 -21.08 17.28
N GLN A 224 -11.93 -19.80 16.91
CA GLN A 224 -11.14 -18.72 17.51
C GLN A 224 -11.96 -17.96 18.56
#